data_498b13e755e0a0e39c53281d685c1a4f
#
_entry.id   498b13e755e0a0e39c53281d685c1a4f
#
_cell.length_a   1.000
_cell.length_b   1.000
_cell.length_c   1.000
_cell.angle_alpha   90.00
_cell.angle_beta   90.00
_cell.angle_gamma   90.00
#
_symmetry.space_group_name_H-M   'P 1'
#
loop_
_entity.id
_entity.type
_entity.pdbx_description
1 polymer ?
#
loop_
_entity_poly.entity_id
_entity_poly.type
_entity_poly.pdbx_seq_one_letter_code
_entity_poly.pdbx_strand_id
1 'polypeptide(L)'
;KNPDRLVLDIYRIPISKTTTQLAGGVTYTYAQEELNGRPIVSYLVSVAPSARLELRPFSAAGMYNGRGSLAKQAAQRGLLAAVNASYFDTDGWVIGNVKDKGNFVAMDATPRSGYVVQGNEQKIVRDIAYTGSVTLPDGRALQLKGMNRARIANDLVLFNSYYATSTKTNQYGREVKIKNGRVVAVSTAGNMSLEPGCVVLSGHGTNAAALAGLRLGDHVM
;
A
#
# COMPACT_ATOMS: atom_id res chain seq x y z
N LYS A 1 10.80 62.05 27.11
CA LYS A 1 10.22 60.72 27.43
C LYS A 1 9.59 60.23 26.17
N ASN A 2 10.10 59.10 25.62
CA ASN A 2 9.44 58.41 24.49
C ASN A 2 8.10 57.87 24.99
N PRO A 3 7.00 58.06 24.27
CA PRO A 3 5.75 57.44 24.63
C PRO A 3 5.89 55.89 24.50
N ASP A 4 5.33 55.21 25.46
CA ASP A 4 5.24 53.75 25.39
C ASP A 4 4.51 53.36 24.10
N ARG A 5 5.12 52.47 23.29
CA ARG A 5 4.55 52.00 22.06
C ARG A 5 4.14 50.56 22.23
N LEU A 6 2.89 50.27 21.96
CA LEU A 6 2.43 48.92 21.71
C LEU A 6 2.63 48.63 20.21
N VAL A 7 3.52 47.71 19.89
CA VAL A 7 3.71 47.23 18.53
C VAL A 7 2.91 45.94 18.40
N LEU A 8 1.90 45.95 17.54
CA LEU A 8 1.10 44.78 17.20
C LEU A 8 1.49 44.33 15.79
N ASP A 9 2.25 43.27 15.70
CA ASP A 9 2.57 42.63 14.43
C ASP A 9 1.42 41.68 14.02
N ILE A 10 0.65 42.09 13.03
CA ILE A 10 -0.42 41.29 12.48
C ILE A 10 0.15 40.57 11.26
N TYR A 11 0.44 39.27 11.41
CA TYR A 11 0.81 38.40 10.29
C TYR A 11 -0.45 38.06 9.51
N ARG A 12 -0.60 38.63 8.32
CA ARG A 12 -1.57 38.15 7.35
C ARG A 12 -0.91 37.06 6.51
N ILE A 13 -1.53 35.90 6.45
CA ILE A 13 -1.12 34.87 5.51
C ILE A 13 -1.52 35.39 4.13
N PRO A 14 -0.59 35.56 3.20
CA PRO A 14 -0.94 36.02 1.87
C PRO A 14 -1.80 34.96 1.19
N ILE A 15 -3.03 35.32 0.85
CA ILE A 15 -3.88 34.50 0.01
C ILE A 15 -3.32 34.59 -1.41
N SER A 16 -2.88 33.47 -1.96
CA SER A 16 -2.33 33.43 -3.31
C SER A 16 -2.78 32.13 -4.03
N LYS A 17 -3.07 32.25 -5.31
CA LYS A 17 -3.41 31.10 -6.14
C LYS A 17 -2.74 31.22 -7.49
N THR A 18 -1.98 30.22 -7.84
CA THR A 18 -1.31 30.13 -9.15
C THR A 18 -1.74 28.83 -9.83
N THR A 19 -2.17 28.93 -11.08
CA THR A 19 -2.54 27.79 -11.90
C THR A 19 -1.64 27.73 -13.13
N THR A 20 -1.05 26.56 -13.36
CA THR A 20 -0.16 26.28 -14.49
C THR A 20 -0.74 25.15 -15.33
N GLN A 21 -0.75 25.32 -16.64
CA GLN A 21 -1.10 24.25 -17.57
C GLN A 21 0.09 23.31 -17.71
N LEU A 22 -0.07 22.02 -17.37
CA LEU A 22 0.97 21.01 -17.49
C LEU A 22 0.94 20.30 -18.85
N ALA A 23 -0.28 20.01 -19.34
CA ALA A 23 -0.53 19.38 -20.63
C ALA A 23 -1.98 19.64 -21.05
N GLY A 24 -2.39 19.23 -22.24
CA GLY A 24 -3.77 19.32 -22.71
C GLY A 24 -4.74 18.65 -21.73
N GLY A 25 -5.62 19.45 -21.10
CA GLY A 25 -6.58 18.99 -20.11
C GLY A 25 -6.01 18.69 -18.72
N VAL A 26 -4.76 19.10 -18.40
CA VAL A 26 -4.15 18.92 -17.08
C VAL A 26 -3.61 20.22 -16.54
N THR A 27 -4.06 20.60 -15.36
CA THR A 27 -3.60 21.79 -14.66
C THR A 27 -3.05 21.46 -13.27
N TYR A 28 -2.05 22.24 -12.86
CA TYR A 28 -1.54 22.23 -11.51
C TYR A 28 -1.89 23.57 -10.86
N THR A 29 -2.47 23.53 -9.67
CA THR A 29 -2.79 24.70 -8.89
C THR A 29 -2.09 24.63 -7.54
N TYR A 30 -1.34 25.67 -7.24
CA TYR A 30 -0.83 25.97 -5.90
C TYR A 30 -1.71 27.05 -5.29
N ALA A 31 -2.18 26.84 -4.08
CA ALA A 31 -2.93 27.86 -3.36
C ALA A 31 -2.51 27.94 -1.89
N GLN A 32 -2.40 29.19 -1.41
CA GLN A 32 -2.32 29.53 0.00
C GLN A 32 -3.63 30.21 0.39
N GLU A 33 -4.34 29.62 1.32
CA GLU A 33 -5.68 30.05 1.71
C GLU A 33 -5.80 30.00 3.24
N GLU A 34 -6.83 30.65 3.75
CA GLU A 34 -7.20 30.56 5.15
C GLU A 34 -8.53 29.82 5.28
N LEU A 35 -8.56 28.77 6.08
CA LEU A 35 -9.77 28.02 6.38
C LEU A 35 -9.98 28.04 7.91
N ASN A 36 -11.08 28.64 8.35
CA ASN A 36 -11.44 28.77 9.77
C ASN A 36 -10.31 29.38 10.63
N GLY A 37 -9.67 30.45 10.12
CA GLY A 37 -8.57 31.12 10.81
C GLY A 37 -7.23 30.38 10.79
N ARG A 38 -7.12 29.29 10.01
CA ARG A 38 -5.88 28.51 9.90
C ARG A 38 -5.31 28.59 8.49
N PRO A 39 -3.98 28.78 8.36
CA PRO A 39 -3.33 28.77 7.07
C PRO A 39 -3.37 27.37 6.47
N ILE A 40 -3.75 27.28 5.21
CA ILE A 40 -3.71 26.07 4.43
C ILE A 40 -2.90 26.31 3.17
N VAL A 41 -2.03 25.36 2.86
CA VAL A 41 -1.36 25.27 1.56
C VAL A 41 -1.88 24.03 0.84
N SER A 42 -2.41 24.23 -0.36
CA SER A 42 -2.93 23.16 -1.18
C SER A 42 -2.20 23.04 -2.52
N TYR A 43 -2.03 21.80 -2.95
CA TYR A 43 -1.46 21.43 -4.24
C TYR A 43 -2.48 20.55 -4.95
N LEU A 44 -3.02 21.03 -6.06
CA LEU A 44 -4.08 20.35 -6.78
C LEU A 44 -3.64 20.06 -8.21
N VAL A 45 -3.73 18.82 -8.62
CA VAL A 45 -3.65 18.43 -10.03
C VAL A 45 -5.05 18.10 -10.51
N SER A 46 -5.55 18.86 -11.47
CA SER A 46 -6.86 18.63 -12.11
C SER A 46 -6.66 18.01 -13.48
N VAL A 47 -7.38 16.92 -13.74
CA VAL A 47 -7.32 16.19 -15.00
C VAL A 47 -8.70 16.21 -15.63
N ALA A 48 -8.83 16.78 -16.82
CA ALA A 48 -10.09 16.79 -17.54
C ALA A 48 -10.45 15.37 -17.99
N PRO A 49 -11.75 15.00 -18.02
CA PRO A 49 -12.18 13.67 -18.49
C PRO A 49 -11.75 13.35 -19.93
N SER A 50 -11.51 14.37 -20.75
CA SER A 50 -11.04 14.25 -22.13
C SER A 50 -9.52 14.04 -22.25
N ALA A 51 -8.76 14.23 -21.17
CA ALA A 51 -7.31 14.01 -21.18
C ALA A 51 -7.00 12.52 -21.30
N ARG A 52 -6.18 12.16 -22.30
CA ARG A 52 -5.77 10.77 -22.54
C ARG A 52 -4.57 10.44 -21.65
N LEU A 53 -4.81 10.18 -20.38
CA LEU A 53 -3.78 9.88 -19.39
C LEU A 53 -4.07 8.56 -18.69
N GLU A 54 -3.01 7.85 -18.36
CA GLU A 54 -3.06 6.68 -17.48
C GLU A 54 -2.76 7.13 -16.04
N LEU A 55 -3.65 6.78 -15.11
CA LEU A 55 -3.41 6.93 -13.68
C LEU A 55 -3.18 5.55 -13.07
N ARG A 56 -2.06 5.36 -12.43
CA ARG A 56 -1.73 4.07 -11.79
C ARG A 56 -0.83 4.24 -10.57
N PRO A 57 -0.87 3.29 -9.62
CA PRO A 57 0.09 3.23 -8.54
C PRO A 57 1.48 2.85 -9.07
N PHE A 58 2.52 3.32 -8.41
CA PHE A 58 3.89 2.85 -8.59
C PHE A 58 4.65 2.88 -7.27
N SER A 59 5.73 2.14 -7.17
CA SER A 59 6.61 2.18 -6.01
C SER A 59 7.98 2.75 -6.34
N ALA A 60 8.63 3.33 -5.32
CA ALA A 60 9.93 3.97 -5.48
C ALA A 60 11.04 3.02 -5.93
N ALA A 61 10.99 1.76 -5.56
CA ALA A 61 12.06 0.79 -5.78
C ALA A 61 11.72 -0.30 -6.82
N GLY A 62 10.62 -0.15 -7.58
CA GLY A 62 10.15 -1.21 -8.50
C GLY A 62 9.47 -2.40 -7.82
N MET A 63 9.70 -2.58 -6.52
CA MET A 63 8.93 -3.43 -5.60
C MET A 63 8.17 -2.50 -4.66
N TYR A 64 7.01 -2.93 -4.14
CA TYR A 64 6.15 -2.06 -3.32
C TYR A 64 6.69 -1.85 -1.89
N ASN A 65 8.00 -1.82 -1.75
CA ASN A 65 8.74 -1.52 -0.54
C ASN A 65 9.87 -0.52 -0.83
N GLY A 66 10.37 0.11 0.22
CA GLY A 66 11.45 1.09 0.14
C GLY A 66 10.96 2.52 -0.06
N ARG A 67 11.82 3.46 0.26
CA ARG A 67 11.56 4.90 0.23
C ARG A 67 12.30 5.55 -0.93
N GLY A 68 11.73 6.61 -1.45
CA GLY A 68 12.37 7.41 -2.47
C GLY A 68 11.76 8.81 -2.55
N SER A 69 12.52 9.74 -3.09
CA SER A 69 11.99 11.07 -3.41
C SER A 69 10.95 10.96 -4.51
N LEU A 70 9.73 11.43 -4.23
CA LEU A 70 8.64 11.46 -5.21
C LEU A 70 9.04 12.22 -6.48
N ALA A 71 9.66 13.39 -6.33
CA ALA A 71 10.12 14.22 -7.45
C ALA A 71 11.15 13.47 -8.32
N LYS A 72 12.15 12.80 -7.70
CA LYS A 72 13.15 12.02 -8.42
C LYS A 72 12.50 10.85 -9.19
N GLN A 73 11.57 10.14 -8.55
CA GLN A 73 10.87 9.03 -9.20
C GLN A 73 9.97 9.48 -10.34
N ALA A 74 9.27 10.61 -10.18
CA ALA A 74 8.45 11.19 -11.23
C ALA A 74 9.30 11.59 -12.44
N ALA A 75 10.43 12.27 -12.22
CA ALA A 75 11.33 12.69 -13.27
C ALA A 75 11.96 11.48 -14.02
N GLN A 76 12.43 10.47 -13.29
CA GLN A 76 13.03 9.26 -13.89
C GLN A 76 12.05 8.45 -14.76
N ARG A 77 10.76 8.54 -14.46
CA ARG A 77 9.70 7.82 -15.17
C ARG A 77 9.00 8.68 -16.24
N GLY A 78 9.39 9.94 -16.40
CA GLY A 78 8.74 10.88 -17.30
C GLY A 78 7.27 11.12 -16.96
N LEU A 79 6.91 11.10 -15.66
CA LEU A 79 5.54 11.29 -15.23
C LEU A 79 5.17 12.77 -15.30
N LEU A 80 3.96 13.06 -15.75
CA LEU A 80 3.43 14.42 -15.81
C LEU A 80 3.16 14.99 -14.42
N ALA A 81 2.64 14.16 -13.52
CA ALA A 81 2.41 14.47 -12.12
C ALA A 81 2.45 13.21 -11.26
N ALA A 82 2.73 13.37 -9.99
CA ALA A 82 2.72 12.29 -9.02
C ALA A 82 2.31 12.81 -7.63
N VAL A 83 1.64 11.97 -6.86
CA VAL A 83 1.21 12.27 -5.48
C VAL A 83 1.41 11.03 -4.62
N ASN A 84 1.67 11.24 -3.32
CA ASN A 84 1.69 10.15 -2.36
C ASN A 84 0.27 9.55 -2.26
N ALA A 85 0.16 8.24 -2.40
CA ALA A 85 -1.12 7.55 -2.42
C ALA A 85 -1.40 6.83 -1.10
N SER A 86 -0.60 5.84 -0.73
CA SER A 86 -0.82 5.01 0.45
C SER A 86 0.06 5.41 1.61
N TYR A 87 -0.38 5.10 2.83
CA TYR A 87 0.50 5.13 4.00
C TYR A 87 1.59 4.07 3.85
N PHE A 88 2.71 4.29 4.52
CA PHE A 88 3.83 3.36 4.56
C PHE A 88 4.51 3.42 5.94
N ASP A 89 5.12 2.32 6.35
CA ASP A 89 5.87 2.24 7.60
C ASP A 89 7.30 2.76 7.47
N THR A 90 8.08 2.61 8.54
CA THR A 90 9.46 3.09 8.60
C THR A 90 10.38 2.44 7.56
N ASP A 91 10.08 1.25 7.11
CA ASP A 91 10.85 0.51 6.09
C ASP A 91 10.37 0.81 4.65
N GLY A 92 9.33 1.63 4.52
CA GLY A 92 8.73 1.96 3.23
C GLY A 92 7.72 0.92 2.73
N TRP A 93 7.24 0.05 3.62
CA TRP A 93 6.14 -0.86 3.33
C TRP A 93 4.84 -0.10 3.14
N VAL A 94 4.11 -0.44 2.10
CA VAL A 94 2.76 0.06 1.92
C VAL A 94 1.83 -0.50 3.00
N ILE A 95 1.09 0.38 3.66
CA ILE A 95 0.06 0.05 4.64
C ILE A 95 -1.30 0.21 3.99
N GLY A 96 -2.10 -0.86 3.99
CA GLY A 96 -3.45 -0.88 3.42
C GLY A 96 -3.56 -1.70 2.15
N ASN A 97 -4.59 -1.41 1.35
CA ASN A 97 -4.95 -2.21 0.20
C ASN A 97 -4.38 -1.62 -1.10
N VAL A 98 -3.52 -2.38 -1.77
CA VAL A 98 -2.97 -2.03 -3.08
C VAL A 98 -3.18 -3.18 -4.06
N LYS A 99 -3.86 -2.86 -5.16
CA LYS A 99 -4.05 -3.75 -6.30
C LYS A 99 -3.55 -3.04 -7.56
N ASP A 100 -2.66 -3.67 -8.31
CA ASP A 100 -2.13 -3.11 -9.56
C ASP A 100 -2.34 -4.09 -10.71
N LYS A 101 -3.01 -3.63 -11.78
CA LYS A 101 -3.31 -4.44 -12.97
C LYS A 101 -3.92 -5.81 -12.65
N GLY A 102 -4.84 -5.84 -11.70
CA GLY A 102 -5.48 -7.08 -11.24
C GLY A 102 -4.70 -7.89 -10.21
N ASN A 103 -3.43 -7.59 -9.97
CA ASN A 103 -2.63 -8.31 -8.98
C ASN A 103 -2.78 -7.71 -7.58
N PHE A 104 -2.99 -8.57 -6.59
CA PHE A 104 -2.97 -8.16 -5.19
C PHE A 104 -1.53 -7.97 -4.74
N VAL A 105 -1.17 -6.73 -4.38
CA VAL A 105 0.16 -6.34 -3.96
C VAL A 105 0.30 -6.32 -2.45
N ALA A 106 -0.61 -5.62 -1.77
CA ALA A 106 -0.70 -5.57 -0.32
C ALA A 106 -2.18 -5.48 0.06
N MET A 107 -2.61 -6.28 1.02
CA MET A 107 -4.01 -6.34 1.43
C MET A 107 -4.10 -6.46 2.95
N ASP A 108 -5.05 -5.73 3.53
CA ASP A 108 -5.34 -5.75 4.95
C ASP A 108 -6.84 -6.02 5.18
N ALA A 109 -7.15 -6.76 6.22
CA ALA A 109 -8.53 -7.02 6.64
C ALA A 109 -9.19 -5.78 7.30
N THR A 110 -8.39 -4.79 7.72
CA THR A 110 -8.91 -3.54 8.30
C THR A 110 -9.57 -2.70 7.20
N PRO A 111 -10.86 -2.33 7.34
CA PRO A 111 -11.55 -1.52 6.35
C PRO A 111 -10.89 -0.15 6.16
N ARG A 112 -10.67 0.26 4.91
CA ARG A 112 -10.10 1.56 4.55
C ARG A 112 -10.77 2.12 3.32
N SER A 113 -10.83 3.44 3.20
CA SER A 113 -11.21 4.07 1.94
C SER A 113 -10.07 3.94 0.93
N GLY A 114 -10.42 3.72 -0.33
CA GLY A 114 -9.45 3.59 -1.41
C GLY A 114 -9.92 4.29 -2.68
N TYR A 115 -8.98 4.71 -3.48
CA TYR A 115 -9.23 5.19 -4.83
C TYR A 115 -9.16 4.01 -5.80
N VAL A 116 -10.22 3.79 -6.53
CA VAL A 116 -10.38 2.66 -7.45
C VAL A 116 -10.47 3.14 -8.88
N VAL A 117 -9.65 2.58 -9.74
CA VAL A 117 -9.70 2.76 -11.20
C VAL A 117 -10.04 1.41 -11.82
N GLN A 118 -11.14 1.35 -12.56
CA GLN A 118 -11.58 0.14 -13.25
C GLN A 118 -12.08 0.50 -14.65
N GLY A 119 -11.29 0.18 -15.67
CA GLY A 119 -11.54 0.69 -17.01
C GLY A 119 -11.54 2.22 -17.03
N ASN A 120 -12.63 2.83 -17.48
CA ASN A 120 -12.82 4.27 -17.50
C ASN A 120 -13.46 4.84 -16.21
N GLU A 121 -13.86 3.98 -15.30
CA GLU A 121 -14.45 4.41 -14.03
C GLU A 121 -13.37 4.72 -13.00
N GLN A 122 -13.56 5.83 -12.29
CA GLN A 122 -12.69 6.28 -11.23
C GLN A 122 -13.54 6.75 -10.05
N LYS A 123 -13.32 6.18 -8.88
CA LYS A 123 -14.11 6.51 -7.69
C LYS A 123 -13.38 6.28 -6.38
N ILE A 124 -13.78 7.01 -5.36
CA ILE A 124 -13.42 6.69 -3.97
C ILE A 124 -14.45 5.69 -3.45
N VAL A 125 -13.97 4.55 -3.00
CA VAL A 125 -14.77 3.49 -2.37
C VAL A 125 -14.43 3.46 -0.89
N ARG A 126 -15.45 3.43 -0.04
CA ARG A 126 -15.29 3.31 1.42
C ARG A 126 -15.27 1.84 1.83
N ASP A 127 -14.70 1.58 3.00
CA ASP A 127 -14.76 0.29 3.69
C ASP A 127 -14.25 -0.90 2.87
N ILE A 128 -13.22 -0.66 2.05
CA ILE A 128 -12.53 -1.73 1.34
C ILE A 128 -11.75 -2.55 2.36
N ALA A 129 -12.10 -3.83 2.50
CA ALA A 129 -11.41 -4.78 3.34
C ALA A 129 -11.03 -6.01 2.53
N TYR A 130 -9.90 -6.60 2.87
CA TYR A 130 -9.51 -7.89 2.30
C TYR A 130 -10.21 -9.03 3.03
N THR A 131 -10.81 -9.91 2.26
CA THR A 131 -11.29 -11.20 2.73
C THR A 131 -10.66 -12.29 1.89
N GLY A 132 -10.10 -13.30 2.54
CA GLY A 132 -9.48 -14.44 1.87
C GLY A 132 -9.43 -15.62 2.80
N SER A 133 -9.43 -16.80 2.24
CA SER A 133 -9.30 -18.05 2.97
C SER A 133 -8.40 -19.01 2.22
N VAL A 134 -7.87 -19.98 2.94
CA VAL A 134 -7.13 -21.10 2.38
C VAL A 134 -7.77 -22.38 2.89
N THR A 135 -8.02 -23.34 2.00
CA THR A 135 -8.56 -24.65 2.35
C THR A 135 -7.42 -25.66 2.46
N LEU A 136 -7.33 -26.29 3.62
CA LEU A 136 -6.35 -27.35 3.91
C LEU A 136 -6.79 -28.70 3.32
N PRO A 137 -5.88 -29.71 3.20
CA PRO A 137 -6.21 -31.04 2.67
C PRO A 137 -7.32 -31.77 3.43
N ASP A 138 -7.49 -31.47 4.70
CA ASP A 138 -8.54 -32.02 5.56
C ASP A 138 -9.89 -31.30 5.44
N GLY A 139 -10.02 -30.35 4.50
CA GLY A 139 -11.23 -29.58 4.26
C GLY A 139 -11.43 -28.37 5.16
N ARG A 140 -10.59 -28.15 6.16
CA ARG A 140 -10.68 -26.96 7.02
C ARG A 140 -10.31 -25.70 6.23
N ALA A 141 -11.13 -24.66 6.37
CA ALA A 141 -10.85 -23.34 5.84
C ALA A 141 -10.23 -22.44 6.92
N LEU A 142 -9.09 -21.86 6.61
CA LEU A 142 -8.41 -20.86 7.48
C LEU A 142 -8.56 -19.47 6.87
N GLN A 143 -8.97 -18.51 7.69
CA GLN A 143 -9.13 -17.11 7.26
C GLN A 143 -7.78 -16.40 7.22
N LEU A 144 -7.47 -15.80 6.08
CA LEU A 144 -6.32 -14.90 5.93
C LEU A 144 -6.62 -13.55 6.60
N LYS A 145 -5.65 -13.03 7.32
CA LYS A 145 -5.72 -11.71 7.97
C LYS A 145 -5.11 -10.59 7.12
N GLY A 146 -4.51 -10.96 6.01
CA GLY A 146 -3.93 -10.01 5.08
C GLY A 146 -2.96 -10.70 4.11
N MET A 147 -2.40 -9.86 3.24
CA MET A 147 -1.44 -10.30 2.23
C MET A 147 -0.29 -9.28 2.15
N ASN A 148 0.95 -9.80 2.12
CA ASN A 148 2.15 -8.97 2.01
C ASN A 148 2.24 -7.85 3.06
N ARG A 149 2.01 -8.19 4.30
CA ARG A 149 2.19 -7.31 5.46
C ARG A 149 2.90 -8.03 6.60
N ALA A 150 3.39 -7.29 7.57
CA ALA A 150 4.00 -7.88 8.74
C ALA A 150 3.04 -8.86 9.45
N ARG A 151 3.55 -10.06 9.78
CA ARG A 151 2.82 -11.05 10.57
C ARG A 151 2.89 -10.66 12.05
N ILE A 152 1.75 -10.52 12.69
CA ILE A 152 1.62 -10.29 14.13
C ILE A 152 1.09 -11.54 14.85
N ALA A 153 0.86 -11.42 16.15
CA ALA A 153 0.35 -12.54 16.96
C ALA A 153 -1.00 -13.06 16.44
N ASN A 154 -1.12 -14.39 16.36
CA ASN A 154 -2.31 -15.12 15.89
C ASN A 154 -2.77 -14.79 14.46
N ASP A 155 -1.85 -14.28 13.64
CA ASP A 155 -2.11 -14.04 12.23
C ASP A 155 -1.96 -15.30 11.37
N LEU A 156 -2.64 -15.27 10.22
CA LEU A 156 -2.33 -16.02 9.02
C LEU A 156 -2.20 -15.04 7.88
N VAL A 157 -0.98 -14.85 7.37
CA VAL A 157 -0.66 -13.91 6.29
C VAL A 157 -0.18 -14.68 5.07
N LEU A 158 -0.65 -14.29 3.91
CA LEU A 158 -0.14 -14.80 2.64
C LEU A 158 0.90 -13.84 2.09
N PHE A 159 2.05 -14.36 1.71
CA PHE A 159 3.13 -13.62 1.07
C PHE A 159 3.35 -14.09 -0.36
N ASN A 160 3.69 -13.17 -1.24
CA ASN A 160 4.17 -13.45 -2.59
C ASN A 160 5.39 -12.58 -2.93
N SER A 161 5.92 -12.70 -4.14
CA SER A 161 7.13 -12.01 -4.58
C SER A 161 7.01 -10.47 -4.68
N TYR A 162 5.81 -9.90 -4.55
CA TYR A 162 5.65 -8.45 -4.43
C TYR A 162 6.11 -7.92 -3.06
N TYR A 163 6.15 -8.78 -2.05
CA TYR A 163 6.54 -8.36 -0.69
C TYR A 163 8.03 -8.04 -0.60
N ALA A 164 8.88 -8.99 -0.82
CA ALA A 164 10.34 -8.88 -0.72
C ALA A 164 10.98 -10.14 -1.30
N THR A 165 12.28 -10.31 -1.10
CA THR A 165 13.00 -11.56 -1.37
C THR A 165 12.68 -12.67 -0.36
N SER A 166 12.11 -12.31 0.80
CA SER A 166 11.69 -13.24 1.86
C SER A 166 10.52 -12.67 2.66
N THR A 167 9.88 -13.52 3.49
CA THR A 167 8.75 -13.14 4.36
C THR A 167 9.16 -12.18 5.49
N LYS A 168 10.45 -12.05 5.79
CA LYS A 168 11.00 -11.26 6.90
C LYS A 168 10.38 -11.57 8.27
N THR A 169 9.82 -12.76 8.43
CA THR A 169 9.22 -13.21 9.68
C THR A 169 10.27 -13.81 10.62
N ASN A 170 9.91 -13.96 11.88
CA ASN A 170 10.70 -14.61 12.93
C ASN A 170 10.33 -16.09 13.08
N GLN A 171 11.08 -16.80 13.94
CA GLN A 171 10.89 -18.22 14.24
C GLN A 171 9.62 -18.55 15.06
N TYR A 172 8.88 -17.56 15.54
CA TYR A 172 7.68 -17.79 16.37
C TYR A 172 6.43 -18.10 15.53
N GLY A 173 6.57 -18.96 14.52
CA GLY A 173 5.48 -19.33 13.64
C GLY A 173 5.81 -20.49 12.74
N ARG A 174 4.92 -20.79 11.82
CA ARG A 174 5.11 -21.80 10.79
C ARG A 174 4.87 -21.23 9.41
N GLU A 175 5.72 -21.56 8.48
CA GLU A 175 5.65 -21.12 7.10
C GLU A 175 5.51 -22.32 6.16
N VAL A 176 4.66 -22.17 5.15
CA VAL A 176 4.38 -23.17 4.13
C VAL A 176 4.44 -22.52 2.77
N LYS A 177 5.42 -22.91 1.94
CA LYS A 177 5.53 -22.45 0.56
C LYS A 177 4.70 -23.31 -0.34
N ILE A 178 3.90 -22.67 -1.18
CA ILE A 178 2.96 -23.30 -2.09
C ILE A 178 3.29 -22.87 -3.52
N LYS A 179 3.35 -23.83 -4.42
CA LYS A 179 3.48 -23.62 -5.86
C LYS A 179 2.45 -24.46 -6.59
N ASN A 180 1.66 -23.84 -7.46
CA ASN A 180 0.59 -24.52 -8.21
C ASN A 180 -0.36 -25.33 -7.31
N GLY A 181 -0.77 -24.76 -6.16
CA GLY A 181 -1.65 -25.39 -5.20
C GLY A 181 -1.02 -26.54 -4.38
N ARG A 182 0.28 -26.80 -4.48
CA ARG A 182 0.97 -27.84 -3.72
C ARG A 182 2.04 -27.29 -2.80
N VAL A 183 2.16 -27.87 -1.64
CA VAL A 183 3.21 -27.57 -0.67
C VAL A 183 4.55 -28.02 -1.22
N VAL A 184 5.51 -27.09 -1.34
CA VAL A 184 6.86 -27.34 -1.85
C VAL A 184 7.94 -27.14 -0.78
N ALA A 185 7.63 -26.44 0.31
CA ALA A 185 8.52 -26.31 1.48
C ALA A 185 7.74 -25.99 2.74
N VAL A 186 8.26 -26.40 3.89
CA VAL A 186 7.75 -26.04 5.22
C VAL A 186 8.92 -25.59 6.11
N SER A 187 8.67 -24.63 6.99
CA SER A 187 9.70 -24.10 7.91
C SER A 187 9.08 -23.62 9.21
N THR A 188 9.84 -23.75 10.30
CA THR A 188 9.57 -23.13 11.59
C THR A 188 10.59 -22.03 11.92
N ALA A 189 11.59 -21.83 11.07
CA ALA A 189 12.63 -20.82 11.28
C ALA A 189 12.18 -19.40 10.92
N GLY A 190 11.06 -19.28 10.18
CA GLY A 190 10.65 -18.01 9.59
C GLY A 190 11.52 -17.61 8.40
N ASN A 191 11.33 -16.40 7.90
CA ASN A 191 12.14 -15.77 6.88
C ASN A 191 12.27 -16.57 5.56
N MET A 192 11.20 -17.28 5.17
CA MET A 192 11.19 -18.10 3.96
C MET A 192 11.33 -17.25 2.69
N SER A 193 12.13 -17.71 1.73
CA SER A 193 12.33 -17.02 0.44
C SER A 193 11.04 -16.91 -0.36
N LEU A 194 10.87 -15.78 -1.04
CA LEU A 194 9.74 -15.50 -1.93
C LEU A 194 10.22 -15.47 -3.38
N GLU A 195 9.56 -16.23 -4.21
CA GLU A 195 9.90 -16.41 -5.61
C GLU A 195 8.66 -16.20 -6.50
N PRO A 196 8.82 -15.72 -7.74
CA PRO A 196 7.72 -15.63 -8.68
C PRO A 196 7.02 -16.99 -8.86
N GLY A 197 5.68 -16.96 -8.90
CA GLY A 197 4.86 -18.16 -9.05
C GLY A 197 4.70 -19.00 -7.77
N CYS A 198 5.31 -18.58 -6.65
CA CYS A 198 5.10 -19.18 -5.33
C CYS A 198 4.36 -18.22 -4.41
N VAL A 199 3.65 -18.77 -3.44
CA VAL A 199 3.13 -18.03 -2.28
C VAL A 199 3.59 -18.73 -1.00
N VAL A 200 3.69 -17.96 0.09
CA VAL A 200 4.01 -18.50 1.42
C VAL A 200 2.88 -18.13 2.37
N LEU A 201 2.28 -19.14 2.99
CA LEU A 201 1.41 -18.95 4.15
C LEU A 201 2.29 -18.90 5.39
N SER A 202 2.14 -17.85 6.18
CA SER A 202 2.86 -17.66 7.43
C SER A 202 1.87 -17.51 8.57
N GLY A 203 1.81 -18.53 9.43
CA GLY A 203 0.94 -18.61 10.60
C GLY A 203 1.67 -18.36 11.90
N HIS A 204 1.02 -17.68 12.86
CA HIS A 204 1.48 -17.53 14.24
C HIS A 204 0.40 -18.07 15.20
N GLY A 205 0.80 -18.54 16.38
CA GLY A 205 -0.11 -19.03 17.41
C GLY A 205 -0.99 -20.19 16.90
N THR A 206 -2.31 -20.06 17.03
CA THR A 206 -3.27 -21.07 16.59
C THR A 206 -3.17 -21.36 15.08
N ASN A 207 -2.83 -20.36 14.28
CA ASN A 207 -2.63 -20.56 12.84
C ASN A 207 -1.34 -21.32 12.52
N ALA A 208 -0.27 -21.14 13.32
CA ALA A 208 0.92 -21.99 13.19
C ALA A 208 0.61 -23.45 13.49
N ALA A 209 -0.19 -23.71 14.54
CA ALA A 209 -0.64 -25.05 14.89
C ALA A 209 -1.52 -25.66 13.78
N ALA A 210 -2.41 -24.86 13.17
CA ALA A 210 -3.24 -25.32 12.05
C ALA A 210 -2.42 -25.72 10.81
N LEU A 211 -1.30 -25.04 10.55
CA LEU A 211 -0.37 -25.37 9.45
C LEU A 211 0.58 -26.54 9.79
N ALA A 212 0.64 -27.00 11.07
CA ALA A 212 1.64 -27.99 11.52
C ALA A 212 1.50 -29.37 10.83
N GLY A 213 0.29 -29.73 10.41
CA GLY A 213 0.03 -30.99 9.73
C GLY A 213 0.46 -31.04 8.26
N LEU A 214 0.72 -29.87 7.64
CA LEU A 214 1.05 -29.81 6.21
C LEU A 214 2.44 -30.39 5.92
N ARG A 215 2.51 -31.19 4.84
CA ARG A 215 3.69 -31.88 4.34
C ARG A 215 3.91 -31.55 2.87
N LEU A 216 5.12 -31.85 2.38
CA LEU A 216 5.45 -31.71 0.96
C LEU A 216 4.48 -32.52 0.09
N GLY A 217 3.99 -31.92 -0.98
CA GLY A 217 3.03 -32.50 -1.91
C GLY A 217 1.56 -32.29 -1.56
N ASP A 218 1.23 -31.90 -0.33
CA ASP A 218 -0.14 -31.62 0.08
C ASP A 218 -0.78 -30.57 -0.81
N HIS A 219 -2.08 -30.75 -1.09
CA HIS A 219 -2.86 -29.80 -1.88
C HIS A 219 -3.52 -28.76 -0.97
N VAL A 220 -3.32 -27.50 -1.31
CA VAL A 220 -3.86 -26.33 -0.58
C VAL A 220 -4.50 -25.40 -1.61
N MET A 221 -5.76 -25.02 -1.35
CA MET A 221 -6.57 -24.17 -2.25
C MET A 221 -6.87 -22.80 -1.63
#